data_1ff82ef45a0177555920a3569126e5a7
#
_entry.id   1ff82ef45a0177555920a3569126e5a7
#
_cell.length_a   1.000
_cell.length_b   1.000
_cell.length_c   1.000
_cell.angle_alpha   90.00
_cell.angle_beta   90.00
_cell.angle_gamma   90.00
#
_symmetry.space_group_name_H-M   'P 1'
#
loop_
_entity.id
_entity.type
_entity.pdbx_description
1 polymer ?
#
loop_
_entity_poly.entity_id
_entity_poly.type
_entity_poly.pdbx_seq_one_letter_code
_entity_poly.pdbx_strand_id
1 'polypeptide(L)'
;MANSTSASLKLTVQATGENSGTWGQITNTNLLILEQAIGGFTTFNVTNAARSLTFTNGAVSNGKNEVIKLTGTLASNLTVSIPNSVEKTYLIENACNHANNTLTFKTASGTGVLLCEGNNYTLYSDGTNVVKLSEQRNWRAVSAAETVQAGAKLLVNTNGGAVTITLPASPATGDEVHFVDQGYDFNTNALTVGRNSSNIAN
;
A
#
# COMPACT_ATOMS: atom_id res chain seq x y z
N MET A 1 -14.19 36.46 10.75
CA MET A 1 -12.97 35.70 10.31
C MET A 1 -13.42 34.53 9.45
N ALA A 2 -12.73 34.24 8.35
CA ALA A 2 -13.07 33.09 7.51
C ALA A 2 -12.78 31.75 8.23
N ASN A 3 -13.52 30.70 7.90
CA ASN A 3 -13.22 29.34 8.32
C ASN A 3 -11.82 28.92 7.85
N SER A 4 -11.15 28.08 8.62
CA SER A 4 -9.90 27.43 8.25
C SER A 4 -10.08 25.92 8.15
N THR A 5 -9.03 25.17 7.88
CA THR A 5 -9.05 23.70 7.86
C THR A 5 -7.97 23.11 8.75
N SER A 6 -8.28 21.95 9.37
CA SER A 6 -7.27 21.19 10.13
C SER A 6 -6.20 20.62 9.20
N ALA A 7 -4.98 20.43 9.73
CA ALA A 7 -3.82 20.02 8.93
C ALA A 7 -3.99 18.64 8.28
N SER A 8 -4.33 17.61 9.04
CA SER A 8 -4.34 16.22 8.54
C SER A 8 -5.64 15.85 7.84
N LEU A 9 -6.77 15.90 8.54
CA LEU A 9 -8.05 15.44 7.99
C LEU A 9 -8.81 16.51 7.20
N LYS A 10 -8.29 17.77 7.16
CA LYS A 10 -8.96 18.89 6.46
C LYS A 10 -10.38 19.13 6.94
N LEU A 11 -10.62 18.99 8.26
CA LEU A 11 -11.87 19.34 8.91
C LEU A 11 -12.09 20.86 8.80
N THR A 12 -13.32 21.31 8.64
CA THR A 12 -13.62 22.73 8.71
C THR A 12 -13.53 23.22 10.16
N VAL A 13 -12.59 24.10 10.44
CA VAL A 13 -12.48 24.81 11.72
C VAL A 13 -13.33 26.08 11.60
N GLN A 14 -14.47 26.09 12.29
CA GLN A 14 -15.45 27.16 12.19
C GLN A 14 -14.98 28.39 12.97
N ALA A 15 -14.99 29.53 12.33
CA ALA A 15 -14.69 30.80 13.01
C ALA A 15 -15.90 31.28 13.81
N THR A 16 -15.65 31.93 14.94
CA THR A 16 -16.69 32.49 15.80
C THR A 16 -17.49 33.55 15.06
N GLY A 17 -18.82 33.46 15.13
CA GLY A 17 -19.73 34.38 14.47
C GLY A 17 -20.03 34.10 12.99
N GLU A 18 -19.32 33.12 12.40
CA GLU A 18 -19.54 32.65 11.04
C GLU A 18 -20.55 31.50 10.96
N ASN A 19 -20.95 31.14 9.75
CA ASN A 19 -21.77 29.95 9.47
C ASN A 19 -23.20 29.99 10.06
N SER A 20 -23.77 31.18 10.24
CA SER A 20 -25.16 31.29 10.66
C SER A 20 -26.10 30.54 9.70
N GLY A 21 -26.90 29.62 10.26
CA GLY A 21 -27.80 28.74 9.49
C GLY A 21 -27.12 27.51 8.87
N THR A 22 -25.77 27.39 8.84
CA THR A 22 -25.06 26.30 8.20
C THR A 22 -24.10 25.54 9.14
N TRP A 23 -23.90 26.02 10.37
CA TRP A 23 -22.96 25.42 11.33
C TRP A 23 -23.26 23.94 11.61
N GLY A 24 -24.54 23.55 11.68
CA GLY A 24 -24.94 22.16 11.90
C GLY A 24 -24.53 21.25 10.76
N GLN A 25 -24.65 21.70 9.51
CA GLN A 25 -24.20 20.94 8.34
C GLN A 25 -22.68 20.76 8.32
N ILE A 26 -21.94 21.81 8.65
CA ILE A 26 -20.47 21.77 8.73
C ILE A 26 -20.03 20.80 9.84
N THR A 27 -20.68 20.85 11.01
CA THR A 27 -20.40 19.94 12.14
C THR A 27 -20.69 18.49 11.74
N ASN A 28 -21.84 18.21 11.11
CA ASN A 28 -22.18 16.88 10.63
C ASN A 28 -21.17 16.36 9.60
N THR A 29 -20.76 17.22 8.66
CA THR A 29 -19.72 16.83 7.68
C THR A 29 -18.39 16.52 8.36
N ASN A 30 -17.98 17.29 9.36
CA ASN A 30 -16.78 16.98 10.16
C ASN A 30 -16.88 15.63 10.86
N LEU A 31 -18.06 15.29 11.43
CA LEU A 31 -18.29 13.98 12.07
C LEU A 31 -18.19 12.84 11.05
N LEU A 32 -18.75 13.00 9.83
CA LEU A 32 -18.62 12.01 8.75
C LEU A 32 -17.16 11.83 8.31
N ILE A 33 -16.36 12.89 8.29
CA ILE A 33 -14.92 12.79 8.00
C ILE A 33 -14.19 12.01 9.11
N LEU A 34 -14.55 12.23 10.38
CA LEU A 34 -13.97 11.47 11.50
C LEU A 34 -14.38 10.00 11.44
N GLU A 35 -15.65 9.70 11.16
CA GLU A 35 -16.14 8.34 10.95
C GLU A 35 -15.35 7.64 9.83
N GLN A 36 -15.17 8.33 8.69
CA GLN A 36 -14.37 7.84 7.57
C GLN A 36 -12.91 7.57 7.96
N ALA A 37 -12.32 8.41 8.81
CA ALA A 37 -10.93 8.27 9.24
C ALA A 37 -10.71 7.16 10.28
N ILE A 38 -11.76 6.72 10.97
CA ILE A 38 -11.72 5.69 12.02
C ILE A 38 -12.11 4.31 11.48
N GLY A 39 -13.11 4.23 10.59
CA GLY A 39 -13.67 2.96 10.11
C GLY A 39 -13.96 2.95 8.60
N GLY A 40 -13.60 4.01 7.88
CA GLY A 40 -13.88 4.09 6.45
C GLY A 40 -13.03 3.13 5.62
N PHE A 41 -13.64 2.54 4.61
CA PHE A 41 -13.02 1.64 3.64
C PHE A 41 -13.15 2.20 2.22
N THR A 42 -12.09 2.04 1.41
CA THR A 42 -12.15 2.30 -0.02
C THR A 42 -11.32 1.30 -0.81
N THR A 43 -11.78 0.99 -2.03
CA THR A 43 -10.98 0.28 -3.02
C THR A 43 -10.41 1.28 -4.00
N PHE A 44 -9.10 1.16 -4.28
CA PHE A 44 -8.37 2.09 -5.12
C PHE A 44 -7.60 1.34 -6.21
N ASN A 45 -7.99 1.54 -7.47
CA ASN A 45 -7.35 0.85 -8.59
C ASN A 45 -6.06 1.56 -9.01
N VAL A 46 -4.97 0.78 -9.14
CA VAL A 46 -3.62 1.23 -9.50
C VAL A 46 -3.12 0.40 -10.67
N THR A 47 -3.63 0.66 -11.88
CA THR A 47 -3.28 -0.16 -13.06
C THR A 47 -2.25 0.51 -13.97
N ASN A 48 -2.52 1.70 -14.46
CA ASN A 48 -1.78 2.29 -15.59
C ASN A 48 -0.97 3.54 -15.26
N ALA A 49 -1.12 4.12 -14.06
CA ALA A 49 -0.45 5.36 -13.70
C ALA A 49 -0.29 5.49 -12.19
N ALA A 50 0.70 6.28 -11.78
CA ALA A 50 0.79 6.76 -10.40
C ALA A 50 -0.50 7.46 -9.99
N ARG A 51 -0.94 7.26 -8.77
CA ARG A 51 -2.22 7.74 -8.27
C ARG A 51 -2.02 8.55 -7.00
N SER A 52 -2.80 9.62 -6.86
CA SER A 52 -2.83 10.42 -5.64
C SER A 52 -4.17 10.26 -4.94
N LEU A 53 -4.12 9.95 -3.65
CA LEU A 53 -5.29 9.98 -2.78
C LEU A 53 -5.67 11.43 -2.49
N THR A 54 -6.96 11.73 -2.50
CA THR A 54 -7.46 13.09 -2.32
C THR A 54 -7.81 13.39 -0.87
N PHE A 55 -7.58 14.65 -0.48
CA PHE A 55 -7.95 15.21 0.82
C PHE A 55 -8.68 16.53 0.59
N THR A 56 -9.98 16.46 0.33
CA THR A 56 -10.80 17.64 0.08
C THR A 56 -11.08 18.37 1.39
N ASN A 57 -10.89 19.68 1.40
CA ASN A 57 -11.20 20.54 2.56
C ASN A 57 -12.68 20.47 2.91
N GLY A 58 -12.99 20.17 4.17
CA GLY A 58 -14.37 20.14 4.68
C GLY A 58 -15.30 19.15 3.97
N ALA A 59 -14.77 18.06 3.37
CA ALA A 59 -15.58 17.04 2.72
C ALA A 59 -14.94 15.66 2.84
N VAL A 60 -15.71 14.59 2.74
CA VAL A 60 -15.22 13.22 2.64
C VAL A 60 -14.38 13.04 1.36
N SER A 61 -13.37 12.19 1.40
CA SER A 61 -12.50 11.94 0.24
C SER A 61 -11.71 10.64 0.42
N ASN A 62 -11.28 10.02 -0.68
CA ASN A 62 -10.73 8.66 -0.64
C ASN A 62 -9.50 8.50 0.27
N GLY A 63 -8.63 9.50 0.37
CA GLY A 63 -7.45 9.45 1.23
C GLY A 63 -7.73 9.51 2.73
N LYS A 64 -8.94 9.88 3.13
CA LYS A 64 -9.34 9.96 4.53
C LYS A 64 -9.75 8.62 5.13
N ASN A 65 -10.06 7.60 4.30
CA ASN A 65 -10.41 6.28 4.79
C ASN A 65 -9.29 5.66 5.63
N GLU A 66 -9.66 4.89 6.64
CA GLU A 66 -8.74 4.11 7.47
C GLU A 66 -8.15 2.96 6.67
N VAL A 67 -9.02 2.20 6.00
CA VAL A 67 -8.65 1.02 5.24
C VAL A 67 -8.67 1.33 3.75
N ILE A 68 -7.56 1.04 3.07
CA ILE A 68 -7.42 1.23 1.63
C ILE A 68 -7.01 -0.10 1.01
N LYS A 69 -7.88 -0.66 0.17
CA LYS A 69 -7.57 -1.82 -0.66
C LYS A 69 -7.05 -1.36 -2.01
N LEU A 70 -5.79 -1.66 -2.30
CA LEU A 70 -5.16 -1.41 -3.59
C LEU A 70 -5.42 -2.60 -4.52
N THR A 71 -5.86 -2.34 -5.75
CA THR A 71 -6.21 -3.39 -6.73
C THR A 71 -5.71 -3.04 -8.13
N GLY A 72 -5.68 -4.05 -9.00
CA GLY A 72 -5.27 -3.91 -10.40
C GLY A 72 -3.98 -4.62 -10.71
N THR A 73 -3.62 -4.68 -12.00
CA THR A 73 -2.33 -5.20 -12.47
C THR A 73 -1.43 -4.04 -12.87
N LEU A 74 -0.23 -3.98 -12.33
CA LEU A 74 0.70 -2.87 -12.57
C LEU A 74 1.30 -2.97 -13.97
N ALA A 75 1.16 -1.90 -14.77
CA ALA A 75 1.77 -1.82 -16.09
C ALA A 75 3.24 -1.35 -16.05
N SER A 76 3.69 -0.77 -14.94
CA SER A 76 5.05 -0.28 -14.68
C SER A 76 5.26 -0.13 -13.17
N ASN A 77 6.45 0.33 -12.76
CA ASN A 77 6.67 0.74 -11.37
C ASN A 77 5.80 1.94 -11.04
N LEU A 78 4.91 1.82 -10.06
CA LEU A 78 3.90 2.83 -9.72
C LEU A 78 4.01 3.31 -8.28
N THR A 79 3.41 4.47 -8.05
CA THR A 79 3.33 5.10 -6.73
C THR A 79 1.89 5.47 -6.42
N VAL A 80 1.46 5.17 -5.20
CA VAL A 80 0.27 5.77 -4.57
C VAL A 80 0.76 6.82 -3.60
N SER A 81 0.32 8.06 -3.79
CA SER A 81 0.74 9.18 -2.94
C SER A 81 -0.41 9.79 -2.15
N ILE A 82 -0.08 10.33 -0.98
CA ILE A 82 -0.94 11.20 -0.17
C ILE A 82 -0.34 12.60 -0.16
N PRO A 83 -1.13 13.66 0.07
CA PRO A 83 -0.60 15.00 0.21
C PRO A 83 0.39 15.09 1.39
N ASN A 84 1.35 15.99 1.29
CA ASN A 84 2.19 16.38 2.43
C ASN A 84 1.34 16.99 3.56
N SER A 85 1.89 17.01 4.76
CA SER A 85 1.25 17.51 6.00
C SER A 85 0.00 16.74 6.44
N VAL A 86 -0.18 15.51 5.93
CA VAL A 86 -1.21 14.58 6.41
C VAL A 86 -0.57 13.60 7.40
N GLU A 87 -0.89 13.76 8.67
CA GLU A 87 -0.49 12.82 9.73
C GLU A 87 -1.63 11.84 9.98
N LYS A 88 -1.44 10.56 9.64
CA LYS A 88 -2.50 9.56 9.73
C LYS A 88 -1.94 8.14 9.65
N THR A 89 -2.59 7.23 10.37
CA THR A 89 -2.40 5.79 10.19
C THR A 89 -3.27 5.28 9.03
N TYR A 90 -2.77 4.29 8.31
CA TYR A 90 -3.46 3.59 7.24
C TYR A 90 -3.33 2.09 7.40
N LEU A 91 -4.41 1.38 7.18
CA LEU A 91 -4.43 -0.06 6.97
C LEU A 91 -4.50 -0.31 5.47
N ILE A 92 -3.42 -0.82 4.88
CA ILE A 92 -3.32 -1.07 3.44
C ILE A 92 -3.43 -2.56 3.16
N GLU A 93 -4.42 -2.95 2.36
CA GLU A 93 -4.51 -4.27 1.74
C GLU A 93 -3.93 -4.16 0.32
N ASN A 94 -2.79 -4.77 0.06
CA ASN A 94 -2.20 -4.79 -1.27
C ASN A 94 -2.66 -6.02 -2.05
N ALA A 95 -3.78 -5.89 -2.76
CA ALA A 95 -4.34 -6.89 -3.65
C ALA A 95 -4.02 -6.62 -5.13
N CYS A 96 -2.97 -5.83 -5.42
CA CYS A 96 -2.46 -5.64 -6.78
C CYS A 96 -1.70 -6.87 -7.25
N ASN A 97 -1.82 -7.21 -8.53
CA ASN A 97 -0.85 -8.06 -9.22
C ASN A 97 0.30 -7.17 -9.70
N HIS A 98 1.49 -7.41 -9.23
CA HIS A 98 2.64 -6.56 -9.53
C HIS A 98 3.23 -6.77 -10.93
N ALA A 99 3.04 -7.95 -11.55
CA ALA A 99 3.56 -8.25 -12.89
C ALA A 99 5.06 -7.89 -13.04
N ASN A 100 5.88 -8.23 -12.05
CA ASN A 100 7.31 -7.89 -11.92
C ASN A 100 7.62 -6.39 -11.71
N ASN A 101 6.63 -5.57 -11.43
CA ASN A 101 6.79 -4.15 -11.13
C ASN A 101 6.78 -3.88 -9.61
N THR A 102 7.03 -2.66 -9.22
CA THR A 102 7.02 -2.22 -7.83
C THR A 102 5.88 -1.25 -7.55
N LEU A 103 5.33 -1.32 -6.33
CA LEU A 103 4.33 -0.39 -5.83
C LEU A 103 4.84 0.28 -4.56
N THR A 104 4.89 1.60 -4.56
CA THR A 104 5.32 2.39 -3.40
C THR A 104 4.17 3.23 -2.88
N PHE A 105 3.95 3.24 -1.56
CA PHE A 105 3.02 4.15 -0.89
C PHE A 105 3.82 5.22 -0.15
N LYS A 106 3.59 6.52 -0.44
CA LYS A 106 4.41 7.62 0.09
C LYS A 106 3.63 8.92 0.21
N THR A 107 4.21 9.94 0.84
CA THR A 107 3.76 11.33 0.69
C THR A 107 4.17 11.88 -0.69
N ALA A 108 3.60 12.97 -1.11
CA ALA A 108 3.85 13.55 -2.45
C ALA A 108 5.35 13.81 -2.70
N SER A 109 6.09 14.31 -1.72
CA SER A 109 7.51 14.67 -1.86
C SER A 109 8.46 13.87 -0.98
N GLY A 110 7.97 13.14 0.03
CA GLY A 110 8.81 12.41 0.98
C GLY A 110 9.16 11.00 0.54
N THR A 111 9.75 10.24 1.46
CA THR A 111 10.02 8.81 1.32
C THR A 111 8.77 7.99 1.65
N GLY A 112 8.77 6.73 1.25
CA GLY A 112 7.63 5.85 1.47
C GLY A 112 8.03 4.39 1.66
N VAL A 113 7.02 3.53 1.64
CA VAL A 113 7.13 2.09 1.85
C VAL A 113 6.87 1.36 0.55
N LEU A 114 7.81 0.49 0.18
CA LEU A 114 7.63 -0.47 -0.89
C LEU A 114 6.66 -1.56 -0.41
N LEU A 115 5.58 -1.76 -1.16
CA LEU A 115 4.56 -2.76 -0.84
C LEU A 115 4.83 -4.05 -1.60
N CYS A 116 4.95 -5.17 -0.90
CA CYS A 116 5.04 -6.49 -1.51
C CYS A 116 3.65 -6.98 -1.94
N GLU A 117 3.58 -7.67 -3.06
CA GLU A 117 2.34 -8.25 -3.58
C GLU A 117 1.68 -9.20 -2.57
N GLY A 118 0.39 -9.02 -2.33
CA GLY A 118 -0.42 -9.87 -1.46
C GLY A 118 -0.29 -9.58 0.04
N ASN A 119 0.59 -8.69 0.48
CA ASN A 119 0.79 -8.38 1.89
C ASN A 119 -0.14 -7.25 2.37
N ASN A 120 -0.39 -7.22 3.67
CA ASN A 120 -1.14 -6.16 4.34
C ASN A 120 -0.21 -5.36 5.24
N TYR A 121 -0.51 -4.08 5.41
CA TYR A 121 0.37 -3.14 6.11
C TYR A 121 -0.40 -2.26 7.07
N THR A 122 0.21 -1.96 8.21
CA THR A 122 -0.10 -0.77 8.99
C THR A 122 0.98 0.26 8.72
N LEU A 123 0.60 1.37 8.08
CA LEU A 123 1.50 2.46 7.72
C LEU A 123 1.15 3.71 8.52
N TYR A 124 2.15 4.54 8.80
CA TYR A 124 1.94 5.86 9.39
C TYR A 124 2.61 6.93 8.53
N SER A 125 1.87 7.98 8.25
CA SER A 125 2.41 9.20 7.67
C SER A 125 2.65 10.23 8.77
N ASP A 126 3.87 10.75 8.86
CA ASP A 126 4.25 11.83 9.77
C ASP A 126 4.07 13.24 9.15
N GLY A 127 3.40 13.29 8.00
CA GLY A 127 3.20 14.52 7.22
C GLY A 127 4.34 14.83 6.24
N THR A 128 5.48 14.18 6.38
CA THR A 128 6.64 14.30 5.49
C THR A 128 6.92 12.97 4.78
N ASN A 129 6.99 11.89 5.53
CA ASN A 129 7.30 10.55 5.05
C ASN A 129 6.19 9.56 5.43
N VAL A 130 6.19 8.40 4.77
CA VAL A 130 5.40 7.26 5.22
C VAL A 130 6.35 6.19 5.73
N VAL A 131 6.06 5.67 6.93
CA VAL A 131 6.82 4.61 7.57
C VAL A 131 5.95 3.38 7.81
N LYS A 132 6.57 2.22 7.78
CA LYS A 132 5.93 0.93 8.07
C LYS A 132 5.94 0.68 9.58
N LEU A 133 4.78 0.58 10.21
CA LEU A 133 4.65 0.17 11.60
C LEU A 133 4.59 -1.36 11.72
N SER A 134 3.84 -2.02 10.83
CA SER A 134 3.80 -3.47 10.76
C SER A 134 3.47 -3.96 9.35
N GLU A 135 3.75 -5.23 9.11
CA GLU A 135 3.45 -5.92 7.86
C GLU A 135 2.94 -7.32 8.16
N GLN A 136 1.79 -7.67 7.64
CA GLN A 136 1.29 -9.03 7.60
C GLN A 136 1.66 -9.63 6.24
N ARG A 137 2.58 -10.59 6.26
CA ARG A 137 3.04 -11.32 5.07
C ARG A 137 2.12 -12.50 4.81
N ASN A 138 1.42 -12.49 3.68
CA ASN A 138 0.50 -13.55 3.29
C ASN A 138 1.16 -14.52 2.29
N TRP A 139 0.78 -15.80 2.36
CA TRP A 139 1.16 -16.78 1.35
C TRP A 139 0.34 -16.56 0.08
N ARG A 140 0.99 -16.58 -1.08
CA ARG A 140 0.33 -16.55 -2.38
C ARG A 140 0.83 -17.67 -3.28
N ALA A 141 -0.06 -18.23 -4.10
CA ALA A 141 0.28 -19.27 -5.05
C ALA A 141 1.02 -18.69 -6.26
N VAL A 142 2.03 -19.42 -6.74
CA VAL A 142 2.83 -19.07 -7.92
C VAL A 142 3.05 -20.33 -8.75
N SER A 143 2.81 -20.25 -10.05
CA SER A 143 3.02 -21.33 -11.02
C SER A 143 3.80 -20.92 -12.26
N ALA A 144 4.33 -19.70 -12.30
CA ALA A 144 5.10 -19.16 -13.41
C ALA A 144 6.35 -18.42 -12.89
N ALA A 145 7.31 -18.20 -13.75
CA ALA A 145 8.51 -17.43 -13.42
C ALA A 145 8.16 -15.98 -13.08
N GLU A 146 8.76 -15.45 -12.02
CA GLU A 146 8.56 -14.06 -11.61
C GLU A 146 9.76 -13.50 -10.84
N THR A 147 9.86 -12.17 -10.77
CA THR A 147 10.77 -11.45 -9.87
C THR A 147 10.00 -11.00 -8.64
N VAL A 148 10.45 -11.43 -7.47
CA VAL A 148 9.78 -11.17 -6.20
C VAL A 148 10.41 -10.02 -5.43
N GLN A 149 9.66 -9.48 -4.48
CA GLN A 149 10.12 -8.46 -3.55
C GLN A 149 10.48 -9.08 -2.19
N ALA A 150 11.28 -8.37 -1.41
CA ALA A 150 11.53 -8.73 -0.02
C ALA A 150 10.20 -8.83 0.75
N GLY A 151 10.07 -9.84 1.61
CA GLY A 151 8.86 -10.13 2.36
C GLY A 151 7.88 -11.08 1.67
N ALA A 152 8.14 -11.53 0.44
CA ALA A 152 7.27 -12.47 -0.27
C ALA A 152 7.22 -13.85 0.41
N LYS A 153 6.02 -14.44 0.49
CA LYS A 153 5.77 -15.83 0.89
C LYS A 153 5.04 -16.56 -0.22
N LEU A 154 5.66 -17.57 -0.79
CA LEU A 154 5.23 -18.23 -2.01
C LEU A 154 4.89 -19.69 -1.80
N LEU A 155 3.71 -20.10 -2.25
CA LEU A 155 3.32 -21.49 -2.47
C LEU A 155 3.61 -21.78 -3.94
N VAL A 156 4.77 -22.37 -4.22
CA VAL A 156 5.22 -22.59 -5.61
C VAL A 156 4.68 -23.93 -6.10
N ASN A 157 3.96 -23.89 -7.21
CA ASN A 157 3.43 -25.05 -7.89
C ASN A 157 4.21 -25.27 -9.19
N THR A 158 5.00 -26.36 -9.24
CA THR A 158 5.79 -26.75 -10.42
C THR A 158 5.16 -27.86 -11.24
N ASN A 159 3.91 -28.24 -10.98
CA ASN A 159 3.18 -29.32 -11.68
C ASN A 159 3.14 -29.12 -13.21
N GLY A 160 3.07 -27.86 -13.66
CA GLY A 160 3.06 -27.49 -15.08
C GLY A 160 4.43 -27.36 -15.73
N GLY A 161 5.53 -27.54 -14.99
CA GLY A 161 6.90 -27.40 -15.45
C GLY A 161 7.79 -26.64 -14.44
N ALA A 162 9.09 -26.55 -14.74
CA ALA A 162 10.04 -25.85 -13.88
C ALA A 162 9.70 -24.35 -13.74
N VAL A 163 9.84 -23.82 -12.54
CA VAL A 163 9.56 -22.42 -12.21
C VAL A 163 10.86 -21.73 -11.76
N THR A 164 11.07 -20.49 -12.22
CA THR A 164 12.18 -19.66 -11.76
C THR A 164 11.66 -18.50 -10.95
N ILE A 165 12.05 -18.41 -9.67
CA ILE A 165 11.81 -17.27 -8.82
C ILE A 165 13.09 -16.44 -8.74
N THR A 166 13.03 -15.20 -9.22
CA THR A 166 14.16 -14.26 -9.19
C THR A 166 14.07 -13.39 -7.94
N LEU A 167 15.11 -13.38 -7.12
CA LEU A 167 15.18 -12.58 -5.90
C LEU A 167 15.30 -11.08 -6.19
N PRO A 168 15.05 -10.19 -5.21
CA PRO A 168 15.22 -8.75 -5.38
C PRO A 168 16.64 -8.37 -5.85
N ALA A 169 16.76 -7.36 -6.71
CA ALA A 169 18.05 -6.93 -7.27
C ALA A 169 18.95 -6.19 -6.25
N SER A 170 18.37 -5.61 -5.20
CA SER A 170 19.08 -4.80 -4.20
C SER A 170 18.56 -5.15 -2.81
N PRO A 171 18.86 -6.36 -2.30
CA PRO A 171 18.39 -6.77 -1.00
C PRO A 171 19.12 -5.99 0.11
N ALA A 172 18.38 -5.66 1.17
CA ALA A 172 18.93 -5.12 2.41
C ALA A 172 19.18 -6.24 3.44
N THR A 173 20.02 -5.98 4.43
CA THR A 173 20.23 -6.91 5.53
C THR A 173 18.90 -7.15 6.27
N GLY A 174 18.53 -8.42 6.43
CA GLY A 174 17.29 -8.85 7.05
C GLY A 174 16.12 -9.04 6.08
N ASP A 175 16.32 -8.82 4.78
CA ASP A 175 15.32 -9.18 3.78
C ASP A 175 15.18 -10.70 3.66
N GLU A 176 13.95 -11.14 3.54
CA GLU A 176 13.60 -12.57 3.47
C GLU A 176 12.64 -12.82 2.32
N VAL A 177 12.77 -13.97 1.68
CA VAL A 177 11.79 -14.55 0.76
C VAL A 177 11.57 -16.00 1.18
N HIS A 178 10.30 -16.37 1.35
CA HIS A 178 9.93 -17.73 1.74
C HIS A 178 9.23 -18.45 0.59
N PHE A 179 9.55 -19.70 0.35
CA PHE A 179 8.84 -20.53 -0.62
C PHE A 179 8.66 -21.95 -0.07
N VAL A 180 7.52 -22.52 -0.44
CA VAL A 180 7.11 -23.88 -0.09
C VAL A 180 6.69 -24.60 -1.36
N ASP A 181 7.07 -25.86 -1.50
CA ASP A 181 6.60 -26.75 -2.54
C ASP A 181 5.11 -27.07 -2.32
N GLN A 182 4.23 -26.48 -3.13
CA GLN A 182 2.79 -26.64 -2.99
C GLN A 182 2.31 -28.03 -3.45
N GLY A 183 3.00 -28.61 -4.44
CA GLY A 183 2.60 -29.86 -5.07
C GLY A 183 3.46 -31.07 -4.70
N TYR A 184 4.52 -30.85 -3.94
CA TYR A 184 5.59 -31.85 -3.68
C TYR A 184 6.30 -32.31 -4.96
N ASP A 185 6.45 -31.41 -5.95
CA ASP A 185 6.90 -31.69 -7.30
C ASP A 185 8.30 -31.13 -7.61
N PHE A 186 9.00 -30.50 -6.67
CA PHE A 186 10.33 -29.92 -6.90
C PHE A 186 11.37 -30.97 -7.30
N ASN A 187 11.15 -32.23 -6.98
CA ASN A 187 11.98 -33.38 -7.40
C ASN A 187 11.75 -33.79 -8.86
N THR A 188 10.60 -33.45 -9.45
CA THR A 188 10.24 -33.76 -10.83
C THR A 188 10.45 -32.54 -11.73
N ASN A 189 9.95 -31.40 -11.30
CA ASN A 189 10.06 -30.11 -11.98
C ASN A 189 10.71 -29.10 -11.03
N ALA A 190 11.97 -28.75 -11.28
CA ALA A 190 12.77 -27.96 -10.35
C ALA A 190 12.24 -26.55 -10.12
N LEU A 191 12.25 -26.09 -8.86
CA LEU A 191 12.29 -24.68 -8.52
C LEU A 191 13.73 -24.17 -8.71
N THR A 192 13.90 -23.14 -9.52
CA THR A 192 15.17 -22.40 -9.64
C THR A 192 15.06 -21.07 -8.90
N VAL A 193 16.03 -20.77 -8.03
CA VAL A 193 16.14 -19.48 -7.33
C VAL A 193 17.22 -18.65 -7.99
N GLY A 194 16.80 -17.63 -8.74
CA GLY A 194 17.67 -16.69 -9.44
C GLY A 194 18.16 -15.59 -8.48
N ARG A 195 19.48 -15.41 -8.35
CA ARG A 195 20.10 -14.45 -7.41
C ARG A 195 19.94 -12.98 -7.80
N ASN A 196 19.56 -12.67 -9.05
CA ASN A 196 19.47 -11.31 -9.57
C ASN A 196 20.75 -10.48 -9.31
N SER A 197 21.91 -11.08 -9.56
CA SER A 197 23.25 -10.50 -9.30
C SER A 197 23.61 -10.22 -7.84
N SER A 198 22.79 -10.63 -6.89
CA SER A 198 23.06 -10.50 -5.45
C SER A 198 23.70 -11.73 -4.86
N ASN A 199 24.42 -11.60 -3.76
CA ASN A 199 24.92 -12.74 -2.98
C ASN A 199 23.81 -13.28 -2.08
N ILE A 200 23.66 -14.60 -2.04
CA ILE A 200 22.83 -15.30 -1.06
C ILE A 200 23.78 -15.77 0.04
N ALA A 201 23.45 -15.49 1.29
CA ALA A 201 24.21 -16.02 2.43
C ALA A 201 24.11 -17.54 2.44
N ASN A 202 25.24 -18.20 2.69
CA ASN A 202 25.34 -19.65 2.91
C ASN A 202 25.08 -19.97 4.38
#